data_02f0c08f0b1dd247933f8d495a01aef7
#
_entry.id   02f0c08f0b1dd247933f8d495a01aef7
#
_cell.length_a   1.000
_cell.length_b   1.000
_cell.length_c   1.000
_cell.angle_alpha   90.00
_cell.angle_beta   90.00
_cell.angle_gamma   90.00
#
_symmetry.space_group_name_H-M   'P 1'
#
loop_
_entity.id
_entity.type
_entity.pdbx_description
1 polymer ?
#
loop_
_entity_poly.entity_id
_entity_poly.type
_entity_poly.pdbx_seq_one_letter_code
_entity_poly.pdbx_strand_id
1 'polypeptide(L)'
;MSETNRAVKGTCDVLPSESYKWQFVEKRMLETARLYGFNEIRIPVFEHTEVFLHSVGDTTDVVQKEMYTFDDKGGRSITLRPEFTAGVIRSAIEKGLVNGALPVKAAYVGGCYRYEKPQAGRLR
;
A
#
# COMPACT_ATOMS: atom_id res chain seq x y z
N MET A 1 21.73 -14.59 -17.58
CA MET A 1 21.26 -14.54 -16.17
C MET A 1 19.96 -15.31 -16.09
N SER A 2 19.84 -16.21 -15.12
CA SER A 2 18.61 -16.99 -14.95
C SER A 2 17.44 -16.08 -14.55
N GLU A 3 16.22 -16.52 -14.85
CA GLU A 3 15.02 -15.76 -14.56
C GLU A 3 14.86 -15.45 -13.06
N THR A 4 15.40 -16.33 -12.22
CA THR A 4 15.40 -16.20 -10.75
C THR A 4 16.31 -15.10 -10.19
N ASN A 5 17.24 -14.58 -11.00
CA ASN A 5 18.15 -13.50 -10.62
C ASN A 5 17.73 -12.12 -11.19
N ARG A 6 16.49 -12.01 -11.56
CA ARG A 6 15.89 -10.74 -12.04
C ARG A 6 14.78 -10.31 -11.12
N ALA A 7 14.44 -9.01 -11.17
CA ALA A 7 13.27 -8.51 -10.48
C ALA A 7 12.01 -9.26 -10.95
N VAL A 8 11.06 -9.43 -10.03
CA VAL A 8 9.78 -10.07 -10.36
C VAL A 8 9.10 -9.30 -11.49
N LYS A 9 8.55 -10.02 -12.46
CA LYS A 9 7.85 -9.42 -13.60
C LYS A 9 6.80 -8.41 -13.13
N GLY A 10 6.86 -7.22 -13.66
CA GLY A 10 5.93 -6.13 -13.29
C GLY A 10 6.42 -5.28 -12.12
N THR A 11 7.61 -5.54 -11.60
CA THR A 11 8.27 -4.67 -10.61
C THR A 11 9.46 -3.97 -11.26
N CYS A 12 9.89 -2.88 -10.66
CA CYS A 12 11.10 -2.17 -11.10
C CYS A 12 11.87 -1.62 -9.91
N ASP A 13 13.17 -1.54 -10.07
CA ASP A 13 14.05 -0.89 -9.10
C ASP A 13 14.11 0.61 -9.40
N VAL A 14 14.20 1.41 -8.37
CA VAL A 14 14.53 2.83 -8.49
C VAL A 14 16.00 2.99 -8.17
N LEU A 15 16.81 3.22 -9.20
CA LEU A 15 18.27 3.26 -9.08
C LEU A 15 18.76 4.58 -8.48
N PRO A 16 19.98 4.59 -7.90
CA PRO A 16 20.57 5.81 -7.33
C PRO A 16 20.62 6.98 -8.32
N SER A 17 20.75 6.69 -9.63
CA SER A 17 20.76 7.72 -10.67
C SER A 17 19.40 8.40 -10.90
N GLU A 18 18.30 7.82 -10.39
CA GLU A 18 16.94 8.31 -10.59
C GLU A 18 16.17 8.57 -9.29
N SER A 19 16.64 8.04 -8.17
CA SER A 19 15.92 8.13 -6.88
C SER A 19 15.63 9.57 -6.46
N TYR A 20 16.46 10.54 -6.87
CA TYR A 20 16.24 11.96 -6.56
C TYR A 20 14.93 12.49 -7.12
N LYS A 21 14.47 11.95 -8.26
CA LYS A 21 13.19 12.34 -8.88
C LYS A 21 12.02 11.89 -7.99
N TRP A 22 12.10 10.66 -7.48
CA TRP A 22 11.11 10.10 -6.58
C TRP A 22 11.07 10.87 -5.26
N GLN A 23 12.23 11.13 -4.69
CA GLN A 23 12.37 11.91 -3.46
C GLN A 23 11.78 13.31 -3.60
N PHE A 24 12.03 13.97 -4.74
CA PHE A 24 11.50 15.30 -5.02
C PHE A 24 9.96 15.29 -5.03
N VAL A 25 9.35 14.35 -5.76
CA VAL A 25 7.89 14.25 -5.88
C VAL A 25 7.26 13.92 -4.52
N GLU A 26 7.80 12.92 -3.83
CA GLU A 26 7.30 12.51 -2.51
C GLU A 26 7.39 13.64 -1.49
N LYS A 27 8.50 14.35 -1.46
CA LYS A 27 8.70 15.49 -0.58
C LYS A 27 7.70 16.61 -0.84
N ARG A 28 7.48 16.94 -2.11
CA ARG A 28 6.51 18.00 -2.50
C ARG A 28 5.08 17.60 -2.14
N MET A 29 4.71 16.35 -2.33
CA MET A 29 3.39 15.84 -1.96
C MET A 29 3.16 15.92 -0.46
N LEU A 30 4.11 15.49 0.35
CA LEU A 30 4.00 15.51 1.81
C LEU A 30 4.05 16.94 2.38
N GLU A 31 4.87 17.82 1.82
CA GLU A 31 4.91 19.24 2.22
C GLU A 31 3.56 19.92 1.93
N THR A 32 2.98 19.66 0.75
CA THR A 32 1.68 20.20 0.38
C THR A 32 0.57 19.69 1.31
N ALA A 33 0.57 18.38 1.58
CA ALA A 33 -0.38 17.77 2.53
C ALA A 33 -0.29 18.43 3.90
N ARG A 34 0.91 18.70 4.37
CA ARG A 34 1.17 19.33 5.67
C ARG A 34 0.60 20.74 5.75
N LEU A 35 0.64 21.51 4.66
CA LEU A 35 0.05 22.86 4.60
C LEU A 35 -1.47 22.81 4.81
N TYR A 36 -2.12 21.71 4.47
CA TYR A 36 -3.55 21.49 4.67
C TYR A 36 -3.88 20.75 5.97
N GLY A 37 -2.90 20.59 6.86
CA GLY A 37 -3.09 19.98 8.17
C GLY A 37 -3.02 18.46 8.19
N PHE A 38 -2.52 17.81 7.12
CA PHE A 38 -2.30 16.37 7.08
C PHE A 38 -0.93 16.03 7.64
N ASN A 39 -0.86 15.05 8.53
CA ASN A 39 0.39 14.48 9.03
C ASN A 39 0.63 13.11 8.41
N GLU A 40 1.89 12.76 8.21
CA GLU A 40 2.23 11.47 7.62
C GLU A 40 1.88 10.33 8.56
N ILE A 41 1.24 9.29 8.02
CA ILE A 41 1.04 8.00 8.66
C ILE A 41 1.80 6.94 7.88
N ARG A 42 2.46 6.02 8.57
CA ARG A 42 3.10 4.84 7.98
C ARG A 42 2.47 3.59 8.57
N ILE A 43 2.05 2.69 7.70
CA ILE A 43 1.44 1.43 8.08
C ILE A 43 2.28 0.25 7.53
N PRO A 44 2.13 -0.96 8.07
CA PRO A 44 2.80 -2.13 7.54
C PRO A 44 2.45 -2.39 6.08
N VAL A 45 3.39 -3.03 5.38
CA VAL A 45 3.24 -3.40 3.98
C VAL A 45 2.16 -4.48 3.78
N PHE A 46 1.90 -5.27 4.80
CA PHE A 46 0.93 -6.35 4.78
C PHE A 46 0.00 -6.27 5.98
N GLU A 47 -1.19 -6.82 5.82
CA GLU A 47 -2.25 -6.89 6.80
C GLU A 47 -2.85 -8.30 6.84
N HIS A 48 -3.65 -8.60 7.84
CA HIS A 48 -4.55 -9.76 7.75
C HIS A 48 -5.46 -9.61 6.54
N THR A 49 -5.64 -10.67 5.79
CA THR A 49 -6.44 -10.66 4.55
C THR A 49 -7.83 -10.07 4.75
N GLU A 50 -8.44 -10.32 5.89
CA GLU A 50 -9.78 -9.83 6.25
C GLU A 50 -9.90 -8.31 6.21
N VAL A 51 -8.81 -7.57 6.49
CA VAL A 51 -8.81 -6.11 6.45
C VAL A 51 -9.21 -5.59 5.07
N PHE A 52 -8.75 -6.27 4.02
CA PHE A 52 -9.08 -5.90 2.64
C PHE A 52 -10.44 -6.42 2.19
N LEU A 53 -10.87 -7.56 2.69
CA LEU A 53 -12.16 -8.15 2.33
C LEU A 53 -13.35 -7.31 2.82
N HIS A 54 -13.23 -6.70 3.99
CA HIS A 54 -14.28 -5.85 4.55
C HIS A 54 -14.44 -4.51 3.82
N SER A 55 -13.40 -4.03 3.17
CA SER A 55 -13.41 -2.70 2.54
C SER A 55 -13.98 -2.68 1.12
N VAL A 56 -14.05 -3.84 0.44
CA VAL A 56 -14.32 -3.89 -1.00
C VAL A 56 -15.72 -4.42 -1.36
N GLY A 57 -16.49 -4.93 -0.40
CA GLY A 57 -17.84 -5.47 -0.65
C GLY A 57 -17.86 -6.70 -1.58
N ASP A 58 -19.03 -7.02 -2.14
CA ASP A 58 -19.28 -8.26 -2.93
C ASP A 58 -18.62 -8.28 -4.32
N THR A 59 -17.93 -7.23 -4.74
CA THR A 59 -17.13 -7.21 -5.98
C THR A 59 -15.79 -7.91 -5.83
N THR A 60 -15.67 -8.75 -4.83
CA THR A 60 -14.45 -9.29 -4.25
C THR A 60 -13.70 -10.29 -5.12
N ASP A 61 -14.35 -10.98 -6.05
CA ASP A 61 -13.68 -12.02 -6.84
C ASP A 61 -12.54 -11.49 -7.70
N VAL A 62 -12.72 -10.31 -8.30
CA VAL A 62 -11.69 -9.68 -9.13
C VAL A 62 -10.55 -9.18 -8.28
N VAL A 63 -10.85 -8.55 -7.13
CA VAL A 63 -9.85 -7.99 -6.23
C VAL A 63 -9.08 -9.10 -5.51
N GLN A 64 -9.76 -10.16 -5.09
CA GLN A 64 -9.10 -11.32 -4.46
C GLN A 64 -8.12 -12.02 -5.40
N LYS A 65 -8.45 -12.13 -6.70
CA LYS A 65 -7.56 -12.72 -7.71
C LYS A 65 -6.31 -11.87 -7.98
N GLU A 66 -6.37 -10.58 -7.69
CA GLU A 66 -5.28 -9.64 -7.91
C GLU A 66 -4.43 -9.37 -6.66
N MET A 67 -4.81 -9.89 -5.50
CA MET A 67 -4.06 -9.75 -4.26
C MET A 67 -2.97 -10.81 -4.12
N TYR A 68 -1.82 -10.40 -3.58
CA TYR A 68 -0.77 -11.32 -3.15
C TYR A 68 -1.09 -11.78 -1.72
N THR A 69 -1.65 -12.98 -1.61
CA THR A 69 -2.06 -13.57 -0.34
C THR A 69 -1.27 -14.83 -0.05
N PHE A 70 -0.86 -15.01 1.20
CA PHE A 70 -0.09 -16.17 1.65
C PHE A 70 -0.40 -16.46 3.11
N ASP A 71 -0.14 -17.68 3.54
CA ASP A 71 -0.22 -18.06 4.94
C ASP A 71 1.12 -17.82 5.62
N ASP A 72 1.10 -17.21 6.80
CA ASP A 72 2.31 -17.09 7.62
C ASP A 72 2.62 -18.42 8.31
N LYS A 73 3.73 -18.48 9.03
CA LYS A 73 4.14 -19.69 9.74
C LYS A 73 3.17 -20.12 10.85
N GLY A 74 2.31 -19.22 11.29
CA GLY A 74 1.26 -19.48 12.29
C GLY A 74 -0.07 -19.89 11.67
N GLY A 75 -0.13 -20.05 10.34
CA GLY A 75 -1.36 -20.42 9.63
C GLY A 75 -2.35 -19.28 9.43
N ARG A 76 -1.93 -18.03 9.62
CA ARG A 76 -2.76 -16.84 9.40
C ARG A 76 -2.67 -16.38 7.97
N SER A 77 -3.80 -16.01 7.35
CA SER A 77 -3.84 -15.45 6.01
C SER A 77 -3.41 -13.99 6.01
N ILE A 78 -2.35 -13.70 5.27
CA ILE A 78 -1.71 -12.39 5.16
C ILE A 78 -1.76 -11.93 3.69
N THR A 79 -2.02 -10.66 3.48
CA THR A 79 -2.06 -10.07 2.13
C THR A 79 -1.17 -8.83 2.06
N LEU A 80 -0.35 -8.75 1.01
CA LEU A 80 0.36 -7.51 0.69
C LEU A 80 -0.66 -6.44 0.31
N ARG A 81 -0.52 -5.24 0.86
CA ARG A 81 -1.50 -4.17 0.63
C ARG A 81 -1.71 -3.88 -0.85
N PRO A 82 -2.94 -4.09 -1.39
CA PRO A 82 -3.27 -3.69 -2.75
C PRO A 82 -3.61 -2.20 -2.84
N GLU A 83 -3.89 -1.58 -1.68
CA GLU A 83 -4.22 -0.17 -1.52
C GLU A 83 -3.96 0.22 -0.05
N PHE A 84 -3.92 1.51 0.25
CA PHE A 84 -3.59 2.01 1.59
C PHE A 84 -4.79 2.21 2.52
N THR A 85 -5.93 2.57 1.97
CA THR A 85 -7.06 3.10 2.76
C THR A 85 -7.52 2.14 3.86
N ALA A 86 -7.67 0.85 3.55
CA ALA A 86 -8.12 -0.14 4.52
C ALA A 86 -7.17 -0.27 5.72
N GLY A 87 -5.85 -0.31 5.46
CA GLY A 87 -4.85 -0.37 6.52
C GLY A 87 -4.76 0.90 7.36
N VAL A 88 -4.94 2.06 6.74
CA VAL A 88 -4.98 3.34 7.46
C VAL A 88 -6.19 3.41 8.38
N ILE A 89 -7.36 2.97 7.91
CA ILE A 89 -8.59 2.92 8.72
C ILE A 89 -8.41 1.93 9.89
N ARG A 90 -7.87 0.72 9.62
CA ARG A 90 -7.55 -0.24 10.67
C ARG A 90 -6.66 0.39 11.74
N SER A 91 -5.59 1.08 11.33
CA SER A 91 -4.66 1.74 12.24
C SER A 91 -5.35 2.86 13.06
N ALA A 92 -6.17 3.67 12.41
CA ALA A 92 -6.91 4.75 13.07
C ALA A 92 -7.84 4.20 14.16
N ILE A 93 -8.53 3.11 13.88
CA ILE A 93 -9.44 2.46 14.85
C ILE A 93 -8.63 1.82 15.98
N GLU A 94 -7.63 1.02 15.66
CA GLU A 94 -6.80 0.30 16.63
C GLU A 94 -6.08 1.25 17.61
N LYS A 95 -5.58 2.36 17.10
CA LYS A 95 -4.85 3.34 17.90
C LYS A 95 -5.74 4.44 18.51
N GLY A 96 -7.03 4.36 18.31
CA GLY A 96 -7.98 5.30 18.90
C GLY A 96 -7.90 6.71 18.35
N LEU A 97 -7.40 6.91 17.13
CA LEU A 97 -7.29 8.23 16.52
C LEU A 97 -8.64 8.90 16.32
N VAL A 98 -9.67 8.10 16.09
CA VAL A 98 -11.07 8.57 15.90
C VAL A 98 -11.73 9.03 17.20
N ASN A 99 -11.13 8.76 18.36
CA ASN A 99 -11.62 9.16 19.67
C ASN A 99 -11.13 10.57 20.09
N GLY A 100 -10.23 11.15 19.31
CA GLY A 100 -9.67 12.48 19.55
C GLY A 100 -10.35 13.57 18.73
N ALA A 101 -9.59 14.61 18.41
CA ALA A 101 -10.07 15.71 17.58
C ALA A 101 -10.36 15.23 16.15
N LEU A 102 -11.51 15.61 15.62
CA LEU A 102 -11.95 15.29 14.26
C LEU A 102 -11.99 16.57 13.41
N PRO A 103 -11.76 16.45 12.09
CA PRO A 103 -11.43 15.25 11.35
C PRO A 103 -9.99 14.79 11.56
N VAL A 104 -9.73 13.48 11.41
CA VAL A 104 -8.40 12.93 11.34
C VAL A 104 -7.86 13.12 9.92
N LYS A 105 -6.74 13.83 9.80
CA LYS A 105 -6.09 14.11 8.50
C LYS A 105 -4.74 13.41 8.45
N ALA A 106 -4.63 12.41 7.58
CA ALA A 106 -3.41 11.63 7.42
C ALA A 106 -3.02 11.54 5.95
N ALA A 107 -1.74 11.63 5.66
CA ALA A 107 -1.16 11.47 4.33
C ALA A 107 -0.19 10.30 4.33
N TYR A 108 -0.12 9.59 3.20
CA TYR A 108 0.76 8.44 3.06
C TYR A 108 1.28 8.31 1.64
N VAL A 109 2.51 7.83 1.53
CA VAL A 109 3.19 7.54 0.25
C VAL A 109 3.89 6.19 0.39
N GLY A 110 3.79 5.36 -0.62
CA GLY A 110 4.45 4.06 -0.61
C GLY A 110 3.98 3.17 -1.76
N GLY A 111 4.49 1.95 -1.80
CA GLY A 111 4.14 0.96 -2.80
C GLY A 111 2.85 0.20 -2.47
N CYS A 112 2.10 -0.13 -3.51
CA CYS A 112 0.98 -1.06 -3.47
C CYS A 112 1.29 -2.26 -4.37
N TYR A 113 0.67 -3.39 -4.09
CA TYR A 113 1.01 -4.67 -4.70
C TYR A 113 -0.24 -5.33 -5.26
N ARG A 114 -0.33 -5.41 -6.61
CA ARG A 114 -1.45 -6.05 -7.30
C ARG A 114 -0.95 -6.99 -8.37
N TYR A 115 -1.47 -8.20 -8.41
CA TYR A 115 -1.22 -9.15 -9.47
C TYR A 115 -2.12 -8.84 -10.68
N GLU A 116 -1.84 -7.71 -11.34
CA GLU A 116 -2.50 -7.35 -12.59
C GLU A 116 -1.65 -7.80 -13.80
N LYS A 117 -2.30 -8.08 -14.93
CA LYS A 117 -1.57 -8.17 -16.20
C LYS A 117 -0.99 -6.78 -16.48
N PRO A 118 0.35 -6.64 -16.59
CA PRO A 118 0.92 -5.34 -16.84
C PRO A 118 0.48 -4.85 -18.22
N GLN A 119 -0.35 -3.80 -18.20
CA GLN A 119 -0.59 -2.98 -19.39
C GLN A 119 0.56 -1.97 -19.52
N ALA A 120 0.76 -1.43 -20.72
CA ALA A 120 1.83 -0.46 -20.97
C ALA A 120 1.84 0.64 -19.89
N GLY A 121 2.98 0.76 -19.19
CA GLY A 121 3.20 1.77 -18.16
C GLY A 121 2.67 1.45 -16.75
N ARG A 122 2.07 0.27 -16.52
CA ARG A 122 1.63 -0.15 -15.18
C ARG A 122 2.57 -1.19 -14.58
N LEU A 123 2.88 -1.01 -13.31
CA LEU A 123 3.64 -1.95 -12.49
C LEU A 123 2.69 -2.80 -11.62
N ARG A 124 3.20 -3.92 -11.17
CA ARG A 124 2.50 -4.81 -10.23
C ARG A 124 2.65 -4.39 -8.79
#